data_d05a8847e509172175321c9bb7a0f78f
#
_entry.id   d05a8847e509172175321c9bb7a0f78f
#
_cell.length_a   1.000
_cell.length_b   1.000
_cell.length_c   1.000
_cell.angle_alpha   90.00
_cell.angle_beta   90.00
_cell.angle_gamma   90.00
#
_symmetry.space_group_name_H-M   'P 1'
#
loop_
_entity.id
_entity.type
_entity.pdbx_description
1 polymer ?
#
loop_
_entity_poly.entity_id
_entity_poly.type
_entity_poly.pdbx_seq_one_letter_code
_entity_poly.pdbx_strand_id
1 'polypeptide(L)'
;RDLVRSRGLGDVYKRQLYLKAGKAQELIYWDRNTRFCGVCGSPMEMDTDISKRCPNCGKTVWPQLATAIIVLINRGDDLLLVHARNFKTDFYGCIAGFVETGESLEEAVRREVMEETQLKIKNLRYFKSQPWPYPCGLMVGFFAEYESGELKLQDDELSRGGWFNKHSLPTIPEKLSLARMLIDDWLERNM
;
A
#
# COMPACT_ATOMS: atom_id res chain seq x y z
N ARG A 1 0.73 -15.98 32.04
CA ARG A 1 1.12 -14.56 31.77
C ARG A 1 2.35 -14.48 30.85
N ASP A 2 3.29 -15.40 30.94
CA ASP A 2 4.55 -15.37 30.15
C ASP A 2 4.38 -15.78 28.67
N LEU A 3 3.43 -16.68 28.38
CA LEU A 3 3.11 -17.11 27.00
C LEU A 3 2.52 -15.99 26.13
N VAL A 4 1.80 -15.03 26.70
CA VAL A 4 1.25 -13.89 25.97
C VAL A 4 2.34 -12.86 25.63
N ARG A 5 3.32 -12.67 26.54
CA ARG A 5 4.48 -11.81 26.29
C ARG A 5 5.41 -12.40 25.19
N SER A 6 5.62 -13.72 25.19
CA SER A 6 6.48 -14.37 24.20
C SER A 6 5.87 -14.34 22.79
N ARG A 7 4.52 -14.40 22.65
CA ARG A 7 3.84 -14.22 21.35
C ARG A 7 4.03 -12.82 20.78
N GLY A 8 3.88 -11.78 21.62
CA GLY A 8 4.11 -10.39 21.20
C GLY A 8 5.54 -10.13 20.73
N LEU A 9 6.55 -10.70 21.42
CA LEU A 9 7.96 -10.61 21.00
C LEU A 9 8.22 -11.34 19.68
N GLY A 10 7.60 -12.51 19.47
CA GLY A 10 7.68 -13.24 18.21
C GLY A 10 7.14 -12.46 17.02
N ASP A 11 6.02 -11.76 17.17
CA ASP A 11 5.42 -10.94 16.12
C ASP A 11 6.27 -9.68 15.82
N VAL A 12 6.83 -9.04 16.82
CA VAL A 12 7.78 -7.93 16.65
C VAL A 12 9.02 -8.40 15.88
N TYR A 13 9.56 -9.56 16.21
CA TYR A 13 10.75 -10.11 15.54
C TYR A 13 10.47 -10.46 14.07
N LYS A 14 9.33 -11.10 13.80
CA LYS A 14 8.86 -11.39 12.43
C LYS A 14 8.71 -10.12 11.60
N ARG A 15 8.13 -9.08 12.18
CA ARG A 15 7.99 -7.77 11.52
C ARG A 15 9.34 -7.14 11.20
N GLN A 16 10.30 -7.20 12.12
CA GLN A 16 11.65 -6.68 11.88
C GLN A 16 12.36 -7.43 10.74
N LEU A 17 12.25 -8.76 10.72
CA LEU A 17 12.81 -9.59 9.63
C LEU A 17 12.15 -9.26 8.29
N TYR A 18 10.83 -9.11 8.26
CA TYR A 18 10.09 -8.72 7.06
C TYR A 18 10.57 -7.37 6.52
N LEU A 19 10.73 -6.36 7.37
CA LEU A 19 11.21 -5.03 6.96
C LEU A 19 12.65 -5.07 6.43
N LYS A 20 13.54 -5.85 7.07
CA LYS A 20 14.93 -6.03 6.61
C LYS A 20 14.98 -6.75 5.27
N ALA A 21 14.21 -7.82 5.10
CA ALA A 21 14.13 -8.56 3.85
C ALA A 21 13.53 -7.68 2.73
N GLY A 22 12.50 -6.88 3.04
CA GLY A 22 11.92 -5.92 2.11
C GLY A 22 12.94 -4.89 1.63
N LYS A 23 13.68 -4.25 2.54
CA LYS A 23 14.76 -3.32 2.18
C LYS A 23 15.81 -3.98 1.28
N ALA A 24 16.23 -5.20 1.60
CA ALA A 24 17.20 -5.92 0.77
C ALA A 24 16.64 -6.20 -0.63
N GLN A 25 15.37 -6.60 -0.73
CA GLN A 25 14.69 -6.84 -2.01
C GLN A 25 14.62 -5.56 -2.86
N GLU A 26 14.25 -4.44 -2.28
CA GLU A 26 14.18 -3.14 -2.97
C GLU A 26 15.54 -2.68 -3.48
N LEU A 27 16.60 -2.83 -2.67
CA LEU A 27 17.97 -2.50 -3.07
C LEU A 27 18.47 -3.42 -4.19
N ILE A 28 18.22 -4.73 -4.12
CA ILE A 28 18.58 -5.69 -5.18
C ILE A 28 17.83 -5.37 -6.48
N TYR A 29 16.53 -5.05 -6.38
CA TYR A 29 15.73 -4.65 -7.53
C TYR A 29 16.30 -3.39 -8.18
N TRP A 30 16.56 -2.35 -7.41
CA TRP A 30 17.16 -1.11 -7.89
C TRP A 30 18.54 -1.34 -8.52
N ASP A 31 19.42 -2.10 -7.84
CA ASP A 31 20.77 -2.40 -8.33
C ASP A 31 20.73 -3.06 -9.71
N ARG A 32 19.87 -4.07 -9.88
CA ARG A 32 19.72 -4.81 -11.13
C ARG A 32 19.14 -3.96 -12.26
N ASN A 33 18.25 -3.02 -11.95
CA ASN A 33 17.57 -2.17 -12.95
C ASN A 33 18.29 -0.86 -13.21
N THR A 34 19.36 -0.54 -12.48
CA THR A 34 20.17 0.67 -12.65
C THR A 34 21.60 0.31 -13.01
N ARG A 35 21.77 -0.48 -14.07
CA ARG A 35 23.09 -0.94 -14.54
C ARG A 35 23.77 0.06 -15.48
N PHE A 36 22.97 0.84 -16.19
CA PHE A 36 23.43 1.81 -17.18
C PHE A 36 22.84 3.18 -16.90
N CYS A 37 23.60 4.22 -17.23
CA CYS A 37 23.17 5.60 -17.08
C CYS A 37 22.05 5.95 -18.08
N GLY A 38 20.91 6.40 -17.58
CA GLY A 38 19.78 6.83 -18.41
C GLY A 38 20.04 8.12 -19.23
N VAL A 39 21.19 8.79 -19.01
CA VAL A 39 21.58 10.01 -19.74
C VAL A 39 22.54 9.69 -20.89
N CYS A 40 23.60 8.90 -20.65
CA CYS A 40 24.67 8.68 -21.62
C CYS A 40 24.94 7.20 -21.94
N GLY A 41 24.19 6.27 -21.36
CA GLY A 41 24.33 4.84 -21.62
C GLY A 41 25.52 4.14 -20.97
N SER A 42 26.46 4.89 -20.34
CA SER A 42 27.64 4.29 -19.69
C SER A 42 27.26 3.42 -18.50
N PRO A 43 28.05 2.39 -18.18
CA PRO A 43 27.86 1.61 -16.96
C PRO A 43 27.85 2.48 -15.71
N MET A 44 26.99 2.16 -14.75
CA MET A 44 26.89 2.85 -13.45
C MET A 44 27.74 2.13 -12.41
N GLU A 45 28.39 2.89 -11.53
CA GLU A 45 29.20 2.40 -10.44
C GLU A 45 28.56 2.76 -9.09
N MET A 46 28.79 1.92 -8.06
CA MET A 46 28.37 2.24 -6.70
C MET A 46 29.17 3.45 -6.19
N ASP A 47 28.46 4.46 -5.68
CA ASP A 47 29.02 5.66 -5.07
C ASP A 47 28.92 5.58 -3.54
N THR A 48 27.77 5.09 -3.06
CA THR A 48 27.51 4.76 -1.64
C THR A 48 26.71 3.47 -1.55
N ASP A 49 26.40 2.99 -0.36
CA ASP A 49 25.57 1.79 -0.16
C ASP A 49 24.18 1.89 -0.81
N ILE A 50 23.71 3.11 -1.10
CA ILE A 50 22.36 3.38 -1.63
C ILE A 50 22.38 4.38 -2.80
N SER A 51 23.51 4.61 -3.46
CA SER A 51 23.59 5.46 -4.65
C SER A 51 24.55 4.92 -5.67
N LYS A 52 24.27 5.17 -6.95
CA LYS A 52 25.17 4.92 -8.07
C LYS A 52 25.51 6.22 -8.78
N ARG A 53 26.72 6.29 -9.29
CA ARG A 53 27.21 7.42 -10.07
C ARG A 53 27.70 6.97 -11.43
N CYS A 54 27.39 7.75 -12.43
CA CYS A 54 27.96 7.54 -13.76
C CYS A 54 29.38 8.13 -13.82
N PRO A 55 30.42 7.34 -14.12
CA PRO A 55 31.80 7.84 -14.20
C PRO A 55 32.01 8.76 -15.40
N ASN A 56 31.18 8.67 -16.44
CA ASN A 56 31.32 9.45 -17.67
C ASN A 56 30.65 10.85 -17.57
N CYS A 57 29.35 10.91 -17.11
CA CYS A 57 28.62 12.19 -17.11
C CYS A 57 28.31 12.72 -15.70
N GLY A 58 28.69 12.02 -14.64
CA GLY A 58 28.50 12.43 -13.25
C GLY A 58 27.07 12.26 -12.72
N LYS A 59 26.12 11.74 -13.51
CA LYS A 59 24.74 11.51 -13.05
C LYS A 59 24.72 10.58 -11.84
N THR A 60 24.14 11.03 -10.74
CA THR A 60 23.91 10.20 -9.55
C THR A 60 22.44 9.78 -9.49
N VAL A 61 22.19 8.55 -9.07
CA VAL A 61 20.84 7.98 -8.90
C VAL A 61 20.72 7.24 -7.59
N TRP A 62 19.54 7.31 -7.00
CA TRP A 62 19.13 6.62 -5.76
C TRP A 62 17.95 5.68 -6.05
N PRO A 63 17.67 4.71 -5.16
CA PRO A 63 16.43 3.93 -5.25
C PRO A 63 15.21 4.84 -5.34
N GLN A 64 14.32 4.55 -6.29
CA GLN A 64 13.05 5.24 -6.45
C GLN A 64 11.94 4.36 -5.86
N LEU A 65 11.03 4.96 -5.10
CA LEU A 65 9.87 4.28 -4.55
C LEU A 65 8.62 4.63 -5.37
N ALA A 66 7.91 3.60 -5.82
CA ALA A 66 6.57 3.75 -6.38
C ALA A 66 5.60 3.96 -5.21
N THR A 67 5.08 5.17 -5.08
CA THR A 67 4.13 5.50 -4.00
C THR A 67 2.72 5.06 -4.39
N ALA A 68 2.07 4.32 -3.51
CA ALA A 68 0.67 3.92 -3.64
C ALA A 68 -0.13 4.36 -2.41
N ILE A 69 -1.38 4.70 -2.61
CA ILE A 69 -2.34 4.94 -1.52
C ILE A 69 -3.14 3.68 -1.23
N ILE A 70 -3.66 3.58 -0.03
CA ILE A 70 -4.68 2.62 0.35
C ILE A 70 -5.66 3.28 1.30
N VAL A 71 -6.95 3.10 1.06
CA VAL A 71 -7.99 3.77 1.85
C VAL A 71 -9.07 2.82 2.32
N LEU A 72 -9.37 2.86 3.63
CA LEU A 72 -10.54 2.21 4.20
C LEU A 72 -11.68 3.22 4.27
N ILE A 73 -12.79 2.89 3.63
CA ILE A 73 -13.98 3.75 3.55
C ILE A 73 -15.08 3.13 4.39
N ASN A 74 -15.66 3.92 5.30
CA ASN A 74 -16.82 3.49 6.08
C ASN A 74 -18.08 4.29 5.77
N ARG A 75 -19.23 3.63 5.97
CA ARG A 75 -20.58 4.21 5.94
C ARG A 75 -21.34 3.74 7.17
N GLY A 76 -21.31 4.55 8.24
CA GLY A 76 -21.78 4.09 9.54
C GLY A 76 -20.99 2.88 10.01
N ASP A 77 -21.67 1.77 10.27
CA ASP A 77 -21.08 0.50 10.73
C ASP A 77 -20.61 -0.42 9.60
N ASP A 78 -20.75 0.00 8.36
CA ASP A 78 -20.35 -0.78 7.19
C ASP A 78 -19.02 -0.29 6.63
N LEU A 79 -18.16 -1.22 6.20
CA LEU A 79 -16.90 -1.01 5.50
C LEU A 79 -17.05 -1.34 4.02
N LEU A 80 -16.51 -0.50 3.15
CA LEU A 80 -16.31 -0.85 1.75
C LEU A 80 -15.09 -1.74 1.62
N LEU A 81 -15.31 -2.97 1.22
CA LEU A 81 -14.23 -3.92 0.95
C LEU A 81 -14.38 -4.50 -0.46
N VAL A 82 -13.26 -4.69 -1.13
CA VAL A 82 -13.20 -5.11 -2.53
C VAL A 82 -12.23 -6.27 -2.71
N HIS A 83 -12.46 -7.06 -3.77
CA HIS A 83 -11.57 -8.13 -4.20
C HIS A 83 -10.99 -7.76 -5.56
N ALA A 84 -9.71 -7.43 -5.60
CA ALA A 84 -9.01 -7.13 -6.83
C ALA A 84 -8.78 -8.40 -7.67
N ARG A 85 -8.87 -8.29 -9.01
CA ARG A 85 -8.71 -9.42 -9.93
C ARG A 85 -7.35 -10.10 -9.85
N ASN A 86 -6.31 -9.36 -9.45
CA ASN A 86 -4.95 -9.87 -9.30
C ASN A 86 -4.70 -10.58 -7.96
N PHE A 87 -5.67 -10.61 -7.03
CA PHE A 87 -5.52 -11.35 -5.78
C PHE A 87 -5.51 -12.86 -6.04
N LYS A 88 -4.49 -13.53 -5.53
CA LYS A 88 -4.33 -15.00 -5.67
C LYS A 88 -5.17 -15.79 -4.66
N THR A 89 -5.61 -15.15 -3.60
CA THR A 89 -6.37 -15.75 -2.50
C THR A 89 -7.69 -15.02 -2.30
N ASP A 90 -8.70 -15.72 -1.83
CA ASP A 90 -10.07 -15.21 -1.71
C ASP A 90 -10.24 -14.37 -0.43
N PHE A 91 -9.67 -13.16 -0.44
CA PHE A 91 -9.87 -12.16 0.62
C PHE A 91 -10.31 -10.81 0.03
N TYR A 92 -10.96 -10.01 0.85
CA TYR A 92 -11.37 -8.66 0.51
C TYR A 92 -10.43 -7.65 1.19
N GLY A 93 -9.97 -6.67 0.42
CA GLY A 93 -9.10 -5.59 0.88
C GLY A 93 -9.74 -4.22 0.76
N CYS A 94 -8.92 -3.20 0.92
CA CYS A 94 -9.29 -1.79 0.74
C CYS A 94 -8.98 -1.34 -0.69
N ILE A 95 -9.58 -0.24 -1.14
CA ILE A 95 -9.21 0.45 -2.40
C ILE A 95 -7.75 0.90 -2.31
N ALA A 96 -6.98 0.66 -3.36
CA ALA A 96 -5.56 1.02 -3.40
C ALA A 96 -5.08 1.23 -4.83
N GLY A 97 -4.28 2.27 -5.06
CA GLY A 97 -3.71 2.55 -6.37
C GLY A 97 -2.46 3.41 -6.29
N PHE A 98 -1.77 3.55 -7.43
CA PHE A 98 -0.55 4.34 -7.51
C PHE A 98 -0.84 5.84 -7.60
N VAL A 99 0.04 6.62 -6.98
CA VAL A 99 0.04 8.08 -7.13
C VAL A 99 0.61 8.44 -8.49
N GLU A 100 -0.11 9.24 -9.25
CA GLU A 100 0.31 9.71 -10.56
C GLU A 100 1.16 10.98 -10.48
N THR A 101 1.88 11.27 -11.56
CA THR A 101 2.72 12.48 -11.63
C THR A 101 1.86 13.74 -11.55
N GLY A 102 2.13 14.57 -10.57
CA GLY A 102 1.43 15.85 -10.36
C GLY A 102 0.30 15.77 -9.34
N GLU A 103 -0.03 14.60 -8.81
CA GLU A 103 -1.04 14.44 -7.75
C GLU A 103 -0.45 14.59 -6.34
N SER A 104 -1.24 15.14 -5.43
CA SER A 104 -1.08 14.92 -3.99
C SER A 104 -1.65 13.54 -3.59
N LEU A 105 -1.26 13.06 -2.40
CA LEU A 105 -1.80 11.79 -1.88
C LEU A 105 -3.32 11.83 -1.73
N GLU A 106 -3.87 12.98 -1.32
CA GLU A 106 -5.30 13.20 -1.13
C GLU A 106 -6.07 13.21 -2.46
N GLU A 107 -5.47 13.72 -3.52
CA GLU A 107 -6.03 13.69 -4.88
C GLU A 107 -6.02 12.25 -5.42
N ALA A 108 -4.91 11.54 -5.29
CA ALA A 108 -4.81 10.14 -5.67
C ALA A 108 -5.87 9.27 -4.98
N VAL A 109 -6.08 9.45 -3.66
CA VAL A 109 -7.14 8.72 -2.94
C VAL A 109 -8.51 8.99 -3.54
N ARG A 110 -8.84 10.27 -3.85
CA ARG A 110 -10.15 10.63 -4.40
C ARG A 110 -10.33 10.11 -5.81
N ARG A 111 -9.29 10.16 -6.65
CA ARG A 111 -9.31 9.64 -8.01
C ARG A 111 -9.53 8.12 -8.01
N GLU A 112 -8.70 7.36 -7.28
CA GLU A 112 -8.81 5.90 -7.20
C GLU A 112 -10.19 5.45 -6.70
N VAL A 113 -10.70 6.09 -5.64
CA VAL A 113 -12.05 5.79 -5.14
C VAL A 113 -13.10 6.08 -6.20
N MET A 114 -12.99 7.20 -6.91
CA MET A 114 -13.94 7.55 -7.97
C MET A 114 -13.86 6.60 -9.16
N GLU A 115 -12.65 6.24 -9.60
CA GLU A 115 -12.42 5.36 -10.74
C GLU A 115 -12.90 3.93 -10.46
N GLU A 116 -12.50 3.37 -9.33
CA GLU A 116 -12.81 1.98 -8.98
C GLU A 116 -14.26 1.77 -8.49
N THR A 117 -14.91 2.81 -7.92
CA THR A 117 -16.20 2.62 -7.22
C THR A 117 -17.29 3.63 -7.57
N GLN A 118 -16.97 4.73 -8.26
CA GLN A 118 -17.84 5.88 -8.53
C GLN A 118 -18.40 6.58 -7.27
N LEU A 119 -17.75 6.40 -6.14
CA LEU A 119 -18.13 7.02 -4.90
C LEU A 119 -17.38 8.33 -4.66
N LYS A 120 -18.04 9.25 -3.96
CA LYS A 120 -17.40 10.42 -3.34
C LYS A 120 -17.19 10.18 -1.86
N ILE A 121 -16.06 10.66 -1.37
CA ILE A 121 -15.61 10.49 0.02
C ILE A 121 -15.34 11.85 0.67
N LYS A 122 -15.50 11.87 1.99
CA LYS A 122 -15.22 13.02 2.86
C LYS A 122 -14.37 12.59 4.06
N ASN A 123 -13.96 13.56 4.88
CA ASN A 123 -13.23 13.34 6.14
C ASN A 123 -11.99 12.45 5.96
N LEU A 124 -11.25 12.68 4.86
CA LEU A 124 -10.01 11.96 4.57
C LEU A 124 -8.97 12.22 5.65
N ARG A 125 -8.41 11.16 6.21
CA ARG A 125 -7.45 11.22 7.31
C ARG A 125 -6.32 10.23 7.13
N TYR A 126 -5.08 10.71 7.15
CA TYR A 126 -3.89 9.85 7.16
C TYR A 126 -3.88 8.93 8.38
N PHE A 127 -3.50 7.69 8.14
CA PHE A 127 -3.34 6.67 9.18
C PHE A 127 -1.87 6.33 9.44
N LYS A 128 -1.22 5.69 8.45
CA LYS A 128 0.13 5.15 8.57
C LYS A 128 0.70 4.88 7.18
N SER A 129 2.02 4.70 7.09
CA SER A 129 2.66 4.18 5.87
C SER A 129 3.40 2.87 6.15
N GLN A 130 3.63 2.10 5.08
CA GLN A 130 4.33 0.82 5.11
C GLN A 130 5.17 0.64 3.84
N PRO A 131 6.46 0.24 3.96
CA PRO A 131 7.23 -0.24 2.82
C PRO A 131 6.51 -1.41 2.14
N TRP A 132 6.46 -1.36 0.81
CA TRP A 132 5.81 -2.38 -0.02
C TRP A 132 6.78 -2.89 -1.09
N PRO A 133 7.68 -3.85 -0.75
CA PRO A 133 8.79 -4.28 -1.58
C PRO A 133 8.37 -5.18 -2.76
N TYR A 134 7.33 -4.79 -3.49
CA TYR A 134 6.77 -5.53 -4.62
C TYR A 134 6.54 -4.61 -5.84
N PRO A 135 7.61 -4.27 -6.62
CA PRO A 135 9.03 -4.55 -6.35
C PRO A 135 9.74 -3.50 -5.48
N CYS A 136 9.24 -2.25 -5.42
CA CYS A 136 9.87 -1.12 -4.74
C CYS A 136 8.83 -0.03 -4.44
N GLY A 137 7.96 -0.27 -3.45
CA GLY A 137 6.85 0.63 -3.15
C GLY A 137 6.84 1.19 -1.75
N LEU A 138 6.13 2.29 -1.60
CA LEU A 138 5.67 2.83 -0.33
C LEU A 138 4.15 2.93 -0.36
N MET A 139 3.47 2.22 0.54
CA MET A 139 2.02 2.31 0.68
C MET A 139 1.64 3.29 1.78
N VAL A 140 0.72 4.21 1.49
CA VAL A 140 0.26 5.27 2.40
C VAL A 140 -1.22 5.07 2.69
N GLY A 141 -1.55 4.81 3.95
CA GLY A 141 -2.89 4.42 4.41
C GLY A 141 -3.72 5.60 4.89
N PHE A 142 -4.99 5.59 4.50
CA PHE A 142 -5.99 6.59 4.86
C PHE A 142 -7.28 5.96 5.36
N PHE A 143 -8.00 6.70 6.19
CA PHE A 143 -9.42 6.52 6.46
C PHE A 143 -10.22 7.56 5.71
N ALA A 144 -11.40 7.21 5.26
CA ALA A 144 -12.37 8.13 4.70
C ALA A 144 -13.79 7.69 5.04
N GLU A 145 -14.73 8.63 4.96
CA GLU A 145 -16.15 8.35 5.09
C GLU A 145 -16.84 8.46 3.72
N TYR A 146 -17.81 7.60 3.48
CA TYR A 146 -18.71 7.75 2.34
C TYR A 146 -19.44 9.11 2.40
N GLU A 147 -19.48 9.81 1.29
CA GLU A 147 -20.21 11.06 1.14
C GLU A 147 -21.46 10.89 0.27
N SER A 148 -21.27 10.39 -0.96
CA SER A 148 -22.35 10.21 -1.92
C SER A 148 -21.92 9.30 -3.08
N GLY A 149 -22.87 8.94 -3.95
CA GLY A 149 -22.68 8.08 -5.11
C GLY A 149 -23.31 6.72 -4.95
N GLU A 150 -23.47 6.02 -6.05
CA GLU A 150 -23.91 4.62 -6.11
C GLU A 150 -22.69 3.75 -6.38
N LEU A 151 -22.52 2.69 -5.57
CA LEU A 151 -21.39 1.78 -5.74
C LEU A 151 -21.46 1.05 -7.08
N LYS A 152 -20.50 1.34 -7.95
CA LYS A 152 -20.30 0.66 -9.23
C LYS A 152 -18.83 0.29 -9.35
N LEU A 153 -18.55 -0.98 -9.27
CA LEU A 153 -17.18 -1.49 -9.34
C LEU A 153 -16.67 -1.42 -10.78
N GLN A 154 -15.41 -1.03 -10.93
CA GLN A 154 -14.72 -1.06 -12.21
C GLN A 154 -14.33 -2.52 -12.54
N ASP A 155 -14.91 -3.08 -13.61
CA ASP A 155 -14.75 -4.49 -13.95
C ASP A 155 -13.33 -4.91 -14.34
N ASP A 156 -12.48 -3.99 -14.78
CA ASP A 156 -11.13 -4.31 -15.21
C ASP A 156 -10.19 -4.62 -14.03
N GLU A 157 -10.38 -3.95 -12.88
CA GLU A 157 -9.52 -4.08 -11.70
C GLU A 157 -10.17 -4.85 -10.55
N LEU A 158 -11.46 -4.66 -10.34
CA LEU A 158 -12.22 -5.27 -9.26
C LEU A 158 -13.12 -6.40 -9.79
N SER A 159 -13.10 -7.54 -9.13
CA SER A 159 -13.98 -8.65 -9.47
C SER A 159 -15.24 -8.71 -8.60
N ARG A 160 -15.14 -8.27 -7.37
CA ARG A 160 -16.22 -8.27 -6.37
C ARG A 160 -15.98 -7.16 -5.35
N GLY A 161 -17.03 -6.69 -4.71
CA GLY A 161 -16.95 -5.71 -3.63
C GLY A 161 -18.33 -5.32 -3.13
N GLY A 162 -18.35 -4.65 -2.00
CA GLY A 162 -19.60 -4.20 -1.39
C GLY A 162 -19.39 -3.61 -0.01
N TRP A 163 -20.50 -3.23 0.60
CA TRP A 163 -20.56 -2.76 1.97
C TRP A 163 -20.76 -3.95 2.91
N PHE A 164 -19.84 -4.13 3.85
CA PHE A 164 -19.86 -5.23 4.82
C PHE A 164 -19.98 -4.69 6.23
N ASN A 165 -20.97 -5.19 6.96
CA ASN A 165 -21.16 -4.77 8.35
C ASN A 165 -20.02 -5.24 9.25
N LYS A 166 -19.60 -4.41 10.20
CA LYS A 166 -18.49 -4.70 11.12
C LYS A 166 -18.63 -6.02 11.88
N HIS A 167 -19.86 -6.53 12.08
CA HIS A 167 -20.12 -7.80 12.75
C HIS A 167 -20.14 -9.01 11.81
N SER A 168 -20.07 -8.80 10.50
CA SER A 168 -20.14 -9.87 9.48
C SER A 168 -19.18 -9.59 8.31
N LEU A 169 -17.91 -9.36 8.62
CA LEU A 169 -16.88 -9.14 7.62
C LEU A 169 -16.57 -10.42 6.83
N PRO A 170 -16.25 -10.31 5.54
CA PRO A 170 -15.74 -11.44 4.76
C PRO A 170 -14.32 -11.82 5.22
N THR A 171 -13.69 -12.75 4.52
CA THR A 171 -12.25 -13.01 4.72
C THR A 171 -11.47 -11.74 4.41
N ILE A 172 -10.68 -11.26 5.37
CA ILE A 172 -9.85 -10.04 5.26
C ILE A 172 -8.37 -10.41 5.25
N PRO A 173 -7.45 -9.49 4.84
CA PRO A 173 -6.03 -9.78 4.73
C PRO A 173 -5.40 -10.26 6.03
N GLU A 174 -4.30 -10.99 5.91
CA GLU A 174 -3.52 -11.42 7.08
C GLU A 174 -2.92 -10.23 7.84
N LYS A 175 -2.63 -10.45 9.13
CA LYS A 175 -1.88 -9.49 9.96
C LYS A 175 -0.55 -9.16 9.29
N LEU A 176 -0.04 -7.98 9.46
CA LEU A 176 1.15 -7.36 8.86
C LEU A 176 0.88 -6.50 7.61
N SER A 177 -0.21 -6.66 6.89
CA SER A 177 -0.56 -5.75 5.79
C SER A 177 -1.17 -4.45 6.30
N LEU A 178 -0.93 -3.35 5.59
CA LEU A 178 -1.51 -2.05 5.92
C LEU A 178 -3.04 -2.08 5.81
N ALA A 179 -3.59 -2.83 4.84
CA ALA A 179 -5.03 -3.07 4.74
C ALA A 179 -5.62 -3.66 6.03
N ARG A 180 -4.97 -4.71 6.57
CA ARG A 180 -5.41 -5.32 7.82
C ARG A 180 -5.27 -4.37 9.01
N MET A 181 -4.21 -3.59 9.08
CA MET A 181 -4.03 -2.60 10.15
C MET A 181 -5.12 -1.53 10.14
N LEU A 182 -5.54 -1.07 8.95
CA LEU A 182 -6.67 -0.13 8.78
C LEU A 182 -7.97 -0.74 9.31
N ILE A 183 -8.28 -1.96 8.91
CA ILE A 183 -9.51 -2.65 9.33
C ILE A 183 -9.51 -2.87 10.85
N ASP A 184 -8.43 -3.40 11.41
CA ASP A 184 -8.32 -3.68 12.85
C ASP A 184 -8.44 -2.39 13.68
N ASP A 185 -7.73 -1.31 13.32
CA ASP A 185 -7.78 -0.01 14.02
C ASP A 185 -9.20 0.60 13.96
N TRP A 186 -9.88 0.50 12.82
CA TRP A 186 -11.24 0.99 12.69
C TRP A 186 -12.22 0.18 13.56
N LEU A 187 -12.11 -1.15 13.58
CA LEU A 187 -12.93 -2.01 14.42
C LEU A 187 -12.71 -1.71 15.89
N GLU A 188 -11.46 -1.57 16.35
CA GLU A 188 -11.14 -1.25 17.76
C GLU A 188 -11.75 0.07 18.22
N ARG A 189 -11.91 1.06 17.33
CA ARG A 189 -12.50 2.37 17.67
C ARG A 189 -14.03 2.40 17.61
N ASN A 190 -14.65 1.43 16.94
CA ASN A 190 -16.09 1.44 16.65
C ASN A 190 -16.83 0.21 17.24
N MET A 191 -16.15 -0.61 18.03
CA MET A 191 -16.77 -1.68 18.84
C MET A 191 -17.06 -1.20 20.29
#